data_d48ef0415a808a31eb4b40bf41c45bd6
#
_entry.id   d48ef0415a808a31eb4b40bf41c45bd6
#
_cell.length_a   1.000
_cell.length_b   1.000
_cell.length_c   1.000
_cell.angle_alpha   90.00
_cell.angle_beta   90.00
_cell.angle_gamma   90.00
#
_symmetry.space_group_name_H-M   'P 1'
#
loop_
_entity.id
_entity.type
_entity.pdbx_description
1 polymer ?
#
loop_
_entity_poly.entity_id
_entity_poly.type
_entity_poly.pdbx_seq_one_letter_code
_entity_poly.pdbx_strand_id
1 'polypeptide(L)'
;MLMMGLATASLTSCSDDDQQSELYSAVIPSSVELNLSQDKQQLIYTDATGSKCFPLVKGETLQLEYTMQPEDITSKDAVWSSSNNDFATVTDNGLVTAVDGDGYSIVQIAPVGLYEGSGINANLKVVVSKEMRQATGIVVTSDKDEIYSGDNLQMTATITPDNSTYKTVKWSVDNEEAASIDPMTGVLTGKEASIILTPVKVTATALDGSGIVGEKTVNIRKVVSPEDITIDQTYSADNGYVCALNEKTLNLKYTTVPAECTTSQIVWTSSDENVATVADGVVTFKGFGAVEITATTPATGKSSTIKLNIPCGLIRETYHNPNHYSFYDGKHNGNGTSSSNVWHDGYITITTYKQNATNQRGDVRCWDMPVYLHAGNYPIFAIKIDDVKELGYGISSRAWKFDALATSESGKAYAANDQASDTYTNKLKCSDGSYVFIYDITKQGVFKTGGTAPTNEYLKFDLFQFKYADMRTIDHQIQYNLYWVQTFKSVADVENYVKKVDHVEYDVVK
;
A
#
# COMPACT_ATOMS: atom_id res chain seq x y z
N MET A 1 2.70 -24.90 10.88
CA MET A 1 3.20 -26.25 11.17
C MET A 1 4.05 -26.15 12.42
N LEU A 2 3.45 -26.39 13.60
CA LEU A 2 4.15 -26.32 14.88
C LEU A 2 4.05 -27.74 15.48
N MET A 3 5.17 -28.46 15.47
CA MET A 3 5.28 -29.75 16.17
C MET A 3 5.43 -29.49 17.67
N MET A 4 4.47 -29.89 18.46
CA MET A 4 4.64 -30.05 19.90
C MET A 4 5.11 -31.50 20.16
N GLY A 5 6.32 -31.61 20.69
CA GLY A 5 6.90 -32.89 21.11
C GLY A 5 6.19 -33.46 22.33
N LEU A 6 5.77 -34.73 22.21
CA LEU A 6 5.33 -35.54 23.35
C LEU A 6 6.53 -35.88 24.24
N ALA A 7 6.50 -35.42 25.48
CA ALA A 7 7.39 -35.91 26.51
C ALA A 7 6.77 -37.21 27.08
N THR A 8 7.40 -38.36 26.82
CA THR A 8 7.09 -39.61 27.47
C THR A 8 7.74 -39.60 28.85
N ALA A 9 6.94 -39.47 29.90
CA ALA A 9 7.37 -39.76 31.25
C ALA A 9 7.12 -41.25 31.56
N SER A 10 8.19 -42.00 31.65
CA SER A 10 8.14 -43.38 32.17
C SER A 10 8.08 -43.34 33.70
N LEU A 11 6.96 -43.72 34.29
CA LEU A 11 6.84 -44.02 35.71
C LEU A 11 6.83 -45.54 35.88
N THR A 12 7.91 -46.06 36.41
CA THR A 12 7.96 -47.43 36.96
C THR A 12 7.48 -47.36 38.40
N SER A 13 6.37 -48.00 38.72
CA SER A 13 6.00 -48.39 40.09
C SER A 13 5.20 -49.70 40.10
N CYS A 14 5.60 -50.58 40.95
CA CYS A 14 4.97 -51.86 41.22
C CYS A 14 3.65 -51.73 41.94
N SER A 15 2.71 -52.56 41.61
CA SER A 15 1.87 -53.49 42.35
C SER A 15 0.46 -53.62 41.83
N ASP A 16 0.03 -54.85 41.75
CA ASP A 16 -1.27 -55.41 41.49
C ASP A 16 -2.49 -54.48 41.66
N ASP A 17 -3.04 -54.10 40.52
CA ASP A 17 -4.47 -53.83 40.40
C ASP A 17 -4.87 -53.95 38.90
N ASP A 18 -5.62 -55.00 38.59
CA ASP A 18 -6.07 -55.29 37.22
C ASP A 18 -6.93 -54.19 36.61
N GLN A 19 -7.41 -53.24 37.40
CA GLN A 19 -8.17 -52.07 36.92
C GLN A 19 -7.28 -50.91 36.42
N GLN A 20 -6.01 -50.85 36.81
CA GLN A 20 -5.10 -49.80 36.33
C GLN A 20 -4.55 -50.10 34.94
N SER A 21 -4.50 -51.38 34.54
CA SER A 21 -3.98 -51.77 33.20
C SER A 21 -4.91 -51.33 32.05
N GLU A 22 -6.22 -51.29 32.28
CA GLU A 22 -7.17 -50.79 31.27
C GLU A 22 -7.09 -49.28 31.04
N LEU A 23 -6.77 -48.51 32.07
CA LEU A 23 -6.60 -47.04 31.95
C LEU A 23 -5.36 -46.65 31.17
N TYR A 24 -4.28 -47.44 31.22
CA TYR A 24 -3.03 -47.14 30.48
C TYR A 24 -3.05 -47.58 29.02
N SER A 25 -4.03 -48.40 28.61
CA SER A 25 -4.21 -48.79 27.22
C SER A 25 -5.35 -48.06 26.51
N ALA A 26 -6.07 -47.19 27.23
CA ALA A 26 -7.20 -46.47 26.66
C ALA A 26 -6.73 -45.42 25.63
N VAL A 27 -7.22 -45.55 24.42
CA VAL A 27 -7.09 -44.51 23.37
C VAL A 27 -8.16 -43.46 23.60
N ILE A 28 -7.71 -42.26 23.95
CA ILE A 28 -8.60 -41.14 24.26
C ILE A 28 -8.90 -40.32 23.00
N PRO A 29 -10.10 -39.70 22.89
CA PRO A 29 -10.40 -38.79 21.79
C PRO A 29 -9.51 -37.55 21.84
N SER A 30 -9.02 -37.17 20.67
CA SER A 30 -8.28 -35.90 20.48
C SER A 30 -9.17 -34.76 19.93
N SER A 31 -10.28 -35.15 19.26
CA SER A 31 -11.29 -34.23 18.75
C SER A 31 -12.66 -34.88 18.62
N VAL A 32 -13.69 -34.03 18.64
CA VAL A 32 -15.07 -34.38 18.26
C VAL A 32 -15.50 -33.39 17.19
N GLU A 33 -16.11 -33.86 16.12
CA GLU A 33 -16.61 -33.05 15.02
C GLU A 33 -18.08 -33.33 14.76
N LEU A 34 -18.87 -32.26 14.53
CA LEU A 34 -20.26 -32.39 14.13
C LEU A 34 -20.36 -32.56 12.62
N ASN A 35 -21.17 -33.53 12.20
CA ASN A 35 -21.44 -33.84 10.81
C ASN A 35 -22.88 -33.42 10.46
N LEU A 36 -23.01 -32.76 9.34
CA LEU A 36 -24.28 -32.40 8.73
C LEU A 36 -24.30 -32.87 7.27
N SER A 37 -25.47 -33.22 6.78
CA SER A 37 -25.65 -33.47 5.35
C SER A 37 -25.33 -32.21 4.53
N GLN A 38 -24.89 -32.38 3.29
CA GLN A 38 -24.43 -31.30 2.44
C GLN A 38 -25.49 -30.23 2.23
N ASP A 39 -26.76 -30.61 2.14
CA ASP A 39 -27.90 -29.68 2.03
C ASP A 39 -28.07 -28.79 3.29
N LYS A 40 -27.72 -29.31 4.47
CA LYS A 40 -27.76 -28.57 5.73
C LYS A 40 -26.54 -27.72 5.96
N GLN A 41 -25.38 -28.15 5.50
CA GLN A 41 -24.14 -27.35 5.59
C GLN A 41 -24.29 -25.98 4.91
N GLN A 42 -25.05 -25.90 3.82
CA GLN A 42 -25.32 -24.65 3.09
C GLN A 42 -26.05 -23.60 3.94
N LEU A 43 -26.76 -24.00 4.98
CA LEU A 43 -27.54 -23.11 5.84
C LEU A 43 -26.72 -22.52 6.99
N ILE A 44 -25.50 -23.02 7.21
CA ILE A 44 -24.62 -22.51 8.26
C ILE A 44 -24.09 -21.14 7.88
N TYR A 45 -24.24 -20.19 8.79
CA TYR A 45 -23.65 -18.87 8.69
C TYR A 45 -22.79 -18.54 9.92
N THR A 46 -21.94 -17.54 9.81
CA THR A 46 -21.15 -17.05 10.94
C THR A 46 -21.75 -15.73 11.40
N ASP A 47 -22.05 -15.62 12.70
CA ASP A 47 -22.56 -14.37 13.27
C ASP A 47 -21.46 -13.36 13.59
N ALA A 48 -21.84 -12.18 14.04
CA ALA A 48 -20.89 -11.10 14.37
C ALA A 48 -19.89 -11.45 15.49
N THR A 49 -20.15 -12.52 16.27
CA THR A 49 -19.25 -13.01 17.31
C THR A 49 -18.27 -14.07 16.80
N GLY A 50 -18.36 -14.46 15.52
CA GLY A 50 -17.59 -15.52 14.93
C GLY A 50 -18.14 -16.92 15.18
N SER A 51 -19.34 -17.06 15.75
CA SER A 51 -19.97 -18.35 16.04
C SER A 51 -20.66 -18.92 14.80
N LYS A 52 -20.47 -20.23 14.54
CA LYS A 52 -21.25 -20.94 13.51
C LYS A 52 -22.66 -21.14 13.99
N CYS A 53 -23.63 -20.68 13.18
CA CYS A 53 -25.05 -20.68 13.47
C CYS A 53 -25.82 -21.51 12.46
N PHE A 54 -26.80 -22.29 12.93
CA PHE A 54 -27.76 -22.99 12.09
C PHE A 54 -29.18 -22.46 12.37
N PRO A 55 -29.93 -21.99 11.37
CA PRO A 55 -31.27 -21.46 11.55
C PRO A 55 -32.30 -22.59 11.54
N LEU A 56 -33.29 -22.52 12.43
CA LEU A 56 -34.49 -23.34 12.43
C LEU A 56 -35.73 -22.49 12.69
N VAL A 57 -36.86 -22.85 12.10
CA VAL A 57 -38.16 -22.31 12.45
C VAL A 57 -38.80 -23.22 13.49
N LYS A 58 -39.59 -22.66 14.38
CA LYS A 58 -40.38 -23.39 15.40
C LYS A 58 -41.03 -24.64 14.82
N GLY A 59 -40.77 -25.79 15.45
CA GLY A 59 -41.24 -27.09 15.04
C GLY A 59 -40.37 -27.84 14.03
N GLU A 60 -39.39 -27.15 13.41
CA GLU A 60 -38.44 -27.86 12.55
C GLU A 60 -37.42 -28.63 13.35
N THR A 61 -36.80 -29.61 12.68
CA THR A 61 -35.83 -30.51 13.28
C THR A 61 -34.55 -30.55 12.46
N LEU A 62 -33.42 -30.81 13.14
CA LEU A 62 -32.11 -31.01 12.55
C LEU A 62 -31.47 -32.29 13.13
N GLN A 63 -31.16 -33.24 12.28
CA GLN A 63 -30.36 -34.39 12.72
C GLN A 63 -28.88 -34.00 12.70
N LEU A 64 -28.22 -34.12 13.85
CA LEU A 64 -26.78 -33.98 14.00
C LEU A 64 -26.18 -35.36 14.18
N GLU A 65 -25.05 -35.57 13.54
CA GLU A 65 -24.17 -36.71 13.74
C GLU A 65 -22.80 -36.20 14.23
N TYR A 66 -21.97 -37.07 14.74
CA TYR A 66 -20.63 -36.71 15.16
C TYR A 66 -19.61 -37.82 14.83
N THR A 67 -18.36 -37.43 14.72
CA THR A 67 -17.20 -38.32 14.65
C THR A 67 -16.21 -37.94 15.72
N MET A 68 -15.50 -38.91 16.25
CA MET A 68 -14.38 -38.70 17.18
C MET A 68 -13.11 -39.24 16.55
N GLN A 69 -12.00 -38.56 16.83
CA GLN A 69 -10.67 -38.97 16.39
C GLN A 69 -9.79 -39.28 17.58
N PRO A 70 -8.88 -40.26 17.50
CA PRO A 70 -8.73 -41.21 16.38
C PRO A 70 -9.89 -42.25 16.31
N GLU A 71 -10.05 -42.93 15.20
CA GLU A 71 -11.17 -43.90 15.00
C GLU A 71 -11.17 -45.08 15.95
N ASP A 72 -10.00 -45.46 16.49
CA ASP A 72 -9.76 -46.58 17.40
C ASP A 72 -9.90 -46.21 18.89
N ILE A 73 -10.59 -45.12 19.22
CA ILE A 73 -10.86 -44.74 20.60
C ILE A 73 -11.56 -45.86 21.36
N THR A 74 -11.18 -45.97 22.66
CA THR A 74 -11.65 -47.09 23.50
C THR A 74 -13.14 -47.01 23.82
N SER A 75 -13.71 -45.80 24.00
CA SER A 75 -15.15 -45.61 24.17
C SER A 75 -15.62 -44.49 23.26
N LYS A 76 -16.75 -44.71 22.58
CA LYS A 76 -17.46 -43.71 21.74
C LYS A 76 -18.67 -43.10 22.46
N ASP A 77 -18.79 -43.36 23.75
CA ASP A 77 -19.88 -42.79 24.52
C ASP A 77 -19.82 -41.29 24.61
N ALA A 78 -20.89 -40.61 24.27
CA ALA A 78 -21.01 -39.18 24.30
C ALA A 78 -22.43 -38.74 24.69
N VAL A 79 -22.54 -37.58 25.26
CA VAL A 79 -23.82 -37.00 25.66
C VAL A 79 -24.09 -35.71 24.90
N TRP A 80 -25.33 -35.60 24.45
CA TRP A 80 -25.86 -34.37 23.88
C TRP A 80 -26.45 -33.47 24.96
N SER A 81 -26.26 -32.20 24.84
CA SER A 81 -26.85 -31.17 25.71
C SER A 81 -27.28 -29.94 24.92
N SER A 82 -28.25 -29.25 25.47
CA SER A 82 -28.74 -27.97 24.98
C SER A 82 -28.61 -26.92 26.06
N SER A 83 -28.03 -25.75 25.74
CA SER A 83 -27.84 -24.67 26.72
C SER A 83 -29.15 -23.99 27.11
N ASN A 84 -30.20 -24.11 26.28
CA ASN A 84 -31.52 -23.54 26.57
C ASN A 84 -32.62 -24.34 25.85
N ASN A 85 -33.30 -25.17 26.63
CA ASN A 85 -34.39 -26.04 26.14
C ASN A 85 -35.68 -25.30 25.77
N ASP A 86 -35.83 -24.03 26.16
CA ASP A 86 -36.98 -23.21 25.74
C ASP A 86 -36.90 -22.86 24.24
N PHE A 87 -35.68 -22.77 23.69
CA PHE A 87 -35.47 -22.52 22.27
C PHE A 87 -35.24 -23.80 21.47
N ALA A 88 -34.35 -24.68 21.91
CA ALA A 88 -34.11 -25.94 21.20
C ALA A 88 -33.80 -27.07 22.19
N THR A 89 -34.37 -28.25 21.94
CA THR A 89 -34.01 -29.51 22.63
C THR A 89 -33.18 -30.40 21.74
N VAL A 90 -32.41 -31.30 22.34
CA VAL A 90 -31.72 -32.35 21.63
C VAL A 90 -31.91 -33.71 22.31
N THR A 91 -32.13 -34.75 21.51
CA THR A 91 -32.27 -36.14 22.01
C THR A 91 -30.91 -36.81 22.10
N ASP A 92 -30.84 -37.96 22.77
CA ASP A 92 -29.60 -38.77 22.91
C ASP A 92 -29.02 -39.24 21.54
N ASN A 93 -29.81 -39.24 20.48
CA ASN A 93 -29.38 -39.55 19.09
C ASN A 93 -29.11 -38.29 18.27
N GLY A 94 -28.98 -37.13 18.86
CA GLY A 94 -28.59 -35.92 18.15
C GLY A 94 -29.71 -35.25 17.32
N LEU A 95 -30.99 -35.65 17.53
CA LEU A 95 -32.11 -34.96 16.89
C LEU A 95 -32.43 -33.69 17.65
N VAL A 96 -32.11 -32.56 17.04
CA VAL A 96 -32.44 -31.21 17.55
C VAL A 96 -33.86 -30.83 17.11
N THR A 97 -34.64 -30.28 18.02
CA THR A 97 -36.00 -29.76 17.73
C THR A 97 -36.09 -28.28 18.19
N ALA A 98 -36.51 -27.41 17.27
CA ALA A 98 -36.82 -26.02 17.59
C ALA A 98 -38.16 -25.94 18.34
N VAL A 99 -38.15 -25.43 19.59
CA VAL A 99 -39.28 -25.45 20.49
C VAL A 99 -40.14 -24.22 20.32
N ASP A 100 -39.66 -23.02 20.70
CA ASP A 100 -40.40 -21.75 20.57
C ASP A 100 -39.46 -20.54 20.65
N GLY A 101 -40.04 -19.38 20.26
CA GLY A 101 -39.41 -18.07 20.45
C GLY A 101 -38.44 -17.63 19.37
N ASP A 102 -37.97 -16.40 19.52
CA ASP A 102 -36.86 -15.81 18.72
C ASP A 102 -35.63 -15.76 19.64
N GLY A 103 -34.72 -16.72 19.47
CA GLY A 103 -33.53 -16.83 20.30
C GLY A 103 -32.61 -17.92 19.83
N TYR A 104 -31.75 -18.42 20.69
CA TYR A 104 -30.82 -19.48 20.33
C TYR A 104 -30.53 -20.43 21.50
N SER A 105 -30.07 -21.63 21.14
CA SER A 105 -29.42 -22.55 22.05
C SER A 105 -28.10 -23.03 21.48
N ILE A 106 -27.13 -23.31 22.33
CA ILE A 106 -25.90 -23.98 21.94
C ILE A 106 -26.15 -25.47 22.19
N VAL A 107 -26.21 -26.24 21.08
CA VAL A 107 -26.27 -27.70 21.12
C VAL A 107 -24.85 -28.22 21.11
N GLN A 108 -24.53 -29.08 22.07
CA GLN A 108 -23.16 -29.58 22.29
C GLN A 108 -23.20 -31.10 22.37
N ILE A 109 -22.15 -31.73 21.86
CA ILE A 109 -21.80 -33.16 22.09
C ILE A 109 -20.45 -33.22 22.80
N ALA A 110 -20.36 -33.98 23.88
CA ALA A 110 -19.14 -34.19 24.64
C ALA A 110 -18.97 -35.64 25.01
N PRO A 111 -17.74 -36.20 24.96
CA PRO A 111 -17.47 -37.56 25.48
C PRO A 111 -17.80 -37.68 26.96
N VAL A 112 -18.21 -38.83 27.40
CA VAL A 112 -18.54 -39.17 28.80
C VAL A 112 -17.68 -40.29 29.36
N GLY A 113 -17.83 -40.61 30.64
CA GLY A 113 -17.08 -41.66 31.31
C GLY A 113 -15.62 -41.29 31.55
N LEU A 114 -14.67 -42.06 31.07
CA LEU A 114 -13.23 -41.84 31.27
C LEU A 114 -12.73 -40.49 30.70
N TYR A 115 -13.52 -39.86 29.85
CA TYR A 115 -13.16 -38.62 29.14
C TYR A 115 -13.97 -37.42 29.60
N GLU A 116 -14.79 -37.60 30.64
CA GLU A 116 -15.57 -36.51 31.24
C GLU A 116 -14.61 -35.44 31.81
N GLY A 117 -14.89 -34.18 31.47
CA GLY A 117 -14.03 -33.06 31.90
C GLY A 117 -12.75 -32.86 31.06
N SER A 118 -12.53 -33.66 30.00
CA SER A 118 -11.37 -33.47 29.07
C SER A 118 -11.37 -32.11 28.34
N GLY A 119 -12.51 -31.37 28.33
CA GLY A 119 -12.69 -30.16 27.56
C GLY A 119 -12.95 -30.39 26.07
N ILE A 120 -12.91 -31.64 25.62
CA ILE A 120 -13.18 -32.02 24.22
C ILE A 120 -14.69 -32.01 23.99
N ASN A 121 -15.13 -31.21 23.06
CA ASN A 121 -16.54 -31.09 22.67
C ASN A 121 -16.66 -30.51 21.27
N ALA A 122 -17.82 -30.69 20.65
CA ALA A 122 -18.22 -29.93 19.48
C ALA A 122 -19.57 -29.28 19.72
N ASN A 123 -19.75 -28.07 19.21
CA ASN A 123 -20.97 -27.32 19.43
C ASN A 123 -21.46 -26.61 18.17
N LEU A 124 -22.76 -26.36 18.14
CA LEU A 124 -23.44 -25.60 17.09
C LEU A 124 -24.45 -24.67 17.74
N LYS A 125 -24.40 -23.40 17.39
CA LYS A 125 -25.41 -22.42 17.80
C LYS A 125 -26.63 -22.58 16.92
N VAL A 126 -27.72 -23.09 17.48
CA VAL A 126 -29.01 -23.22 16.79
C VAL A 126 -29.82 -21.97 17.06
N VAL A 127 -30.12 -21.22 16.01
CA VAL A 127 -30.91 -19.97 16.10
C VAL A 127 -32.34 -20.28 15.70
N VAL A 128 -33.27 -20.10 16.62
CA VAL A 128 -34.66 -20.42 16.43
C VAL A 128 -35.46 -19.15 16.12
N SER A 129 -36.28 -19.23 15.08
CA SER A 129 -37.26 -18.18 14.71
C SER A 129 -38.65 -18.69 14.98
N LYS A 130 -39.52 -17.85 15.56
CA LYS A 130 -40.90 -18.19 15.82
C LYS A 130 -41.69 -18.49 14.54
N GLU A 131 -41.37 -17.76 13.49
CA GLU A 131 -41.93 -17.90 12.15
C GLU A 131 -40.86 -17.67 11.07
N MET A 132 -41.12 -18.17 9.87
CA MET A 132 -40.24 -17.94 8.73
C MET A 132 -40.28 -16.48 8.32
N ARG A 133 -39.12 -15.81 8.36
CA ARG A 133 -38.90 -14.49 7.81
C ARG A 133 -38.08 -14.61 6.53
N GLN A 134 -38.76 -14.49 5.40
CA GLN A 134 -38.15 -14.64 4.08
C GLN A 134 -37.33 -13.40 3.67
N ALA A 135 -36.38 -13.61 2.80
CA ALA A 135 -35.67 -12.54 2.12
C ALA A 135 -36.60 -11.74 1.19
N THR A 136 -36.41 -10.43 1.17
CA THR A 136 -37.12 -9.50 0.25
C THR A 136 -36.18 -8.88 -0.77
N GLY A 137 -34.84 -9.02 -0.58
CA GLY A 137 -33.83 -8.55 -1.50
C GLY A 137 -32.46 -9.13 -1.18
N ILE A 138 -31.60 -9.18 -2.18
CA ILE A 138 -30.18 -9.57 -2.07
C ILE A 138 -29.36 -8.56 -2.86
N VAL A 139 -28.32 -8.01 -2.22
CA VAL A 139 -27.29 -7.19 -2.88
C VAL A 139 -26.03 -7.98 -2.99
N VAL A 140 -25.51 -8.12 -4.22
CA VAL A 140 -24.25 -8.81 -4.50
C VAL A 140 -23.13 -7.80 -4.73
N THR A 141 -22.02 -7.96 -4.02
CA THR A 141 -20.84 -7.09 -4.09
C THR A 141 -19.55 -7.90 -4.25
N SER A 142 -18.50 -7.25 -4.71
CA SER A 142 -17.13 -7.75 -4.75
C SER A 142 -16.16 -6.56 -4.79
N ASP A 143 -14.90 -6.78 -4.44
CA ASP A 143 -13.86 -5.74 -4.41
C ASP A 143 -13.44 -5.28 -5.82
N LYS A 144 -13.69 -6.11 -6.84
CA LYS A 144 -13.34 -5.84 -8.24
C LYS A 144 -14.52 -6.19 -9.15
N ASP A 145 -14.60 -5.50 -10.30
CA ASP A 145 -15.56 -5.80 -11.37
C ASP A 145 -14.93 -6.58 -12.53
N GLU A 146 -13.61 -6.83 -12.44
CA GLU A 146 -12.83 -7.55 -13.43
C GLU A 146 -11.73 -8.37 -12.78
N ILE A 147 -11.50 -9.60 -13.27
CA ILE A 147 -10.38 -10.48 -12.89
C ILE A 147 -9.78 -11.14 -14.14
N TYR A 148 -8.54 -11.58 -14.04
CA TYR A 148 -7.93 -12.38 -15.10
C TYR A 148 -8.33 -13.85 -15.02
N SER A 149 -8.22 -14.55 -16.15
CA SER A 149 -8.29 -16.02 -16.19
C SER A 149 -7.28 -16.61 -15.20
N GLY A 150 -7.76 -17.52 -14.34
CA GLY A 150 -6.98 -18.12 -13.26
C GLY A 150 -7.07 -17.41 -11.90
N ASP A 151 -7.56 -16.18 -11.85
CA ASP A 151 -7.74 -15.44 -10.59
C ASP A 151 -8.99 -15.88 -9.84
N ASN A 152 -8.97 -15.68 -8.52
CA ASN A 152 -10.11 -15.84 -7.64
C ASN A 152 -10.65 -14.49 -7.16
N LEU A 153 -11.97 -14.39 -7.00
CA LEU A 153 -12.66 -13.22 -6.46
C LEU A 153 -13.72 -13.65 -5.45
N GLN A 154 -13.67 -13.12 -4.25
CA GLN A 154 -14.71 -13.34 -3.26
C GLN A 154 -15.94 -12.49 -3.58
N MET A 155 -17.07 -13.18 -3.81
CA MET A 155 -18.38 -12.55 -3.91
C MET A 155 -19.05 -12.50 -2.53
N THR A 156 -19.76 -11.42 -2.26
CA THR A 156 -20.48 -11.24 -1.00
C THR A 156 -21.95 -10.93 -1.28
N ALA A 157 -22.86 -11.58 -0.55
CA ALA A 157 -24.29 -11.33 -0.62
C ALA A 157 -24.80 -10.75 0.70
N THR A 158 -25.52 -9.65 0.62
CA THR A 158 -26.22 -9.05 1.75
C THR A 158 -27.74 -9.24 1.57
N ILE A 159 -28.34 -9.98 2.48
CA ILE A 159 -29.77 -10.32 2.46
C ILE A 159 -30.56 -9.26 3.23
N THR A 160 -31.71 -8.86 2.70
CA THR A 160 -32.64 -7.94 3.31
C THR A 160 -33.98 -8.67 3.54
N PRO A 161 -34.67 -8.50 4.71
CA PRO A 161 -34.23 -7.74 5.89
C PRO A 161 -33.13 -8.46 6.69
N ASP A 162 -32.40 -7.73 7.52
CA ASP A 162 -31.30 -8.27 8.36
C ASP A 162 -31.76 -9.37 9.32
N ASN A 163 -33.04 -9.42 9.67
CA ASN A 163 -33.62 -10.45 10.52
C ASN A 163 -34.23 -11.62 9.74
N SER A 164 -33.94 -11.77 8.45
CA SER A 164 -34.32 -12.96 7.68
C SER A 164 -33.85 -14.23 8.38
N THR A 165 -34.69 -15.28 8.34
CA THR A 165 -34.39 -16.54 9.04
C THR A 165 -33.17 -17.23 8.48
N TYR A 166 -33.06 -17.32 7.15
CA TYR A 166 -31.91 -17.87 6.47
C TYR A 166 -30.99 -16.75 6.01
N LYS A 167 -29.72 -16.87 6.35
CA LYS A 167 -28.68 -15.83 6.13
C LYS A 167 -27.69 -16.17 5.01
N THR A 168 -27.93 -17.31 4.35
CA THR A 168 -27.04 -17.84 3.31
C THR A 168 -27.72 -17.86 1.96
N VAL A 169 -26.90 -17.92 0.92
CA VAL A 169 -27.33 -17.97 -0.48
C VAL A 169 -26.65 -19.15 -1.18
N LYS A 170 -27.28 -19.59 -2.26
CA LYS A 170 -26.61 -20.47 -3.22
C LYS A 170 -26.11 -19.63 -4.38
N TRP A 171 -24.81 -19.78 -4.67
CA TRP A 171 -24.17 -19.08 -5.77
C TRP A 171 -24.20 -19.87 -7.08
N SER A 172 -24.31 -19.15 -8.19
CA SER A 172 -24.23 -19.69 -9.54
C SER A 172 -23.72 -18.65 -10.53
N VAL A 173 -23.27 -19.09 -11.69
CA VAL A 173 -22.89 -18.23 -12.84
C VAL A 173 -23.69 -18.64 -14.07
N ASP A 174 -23.89 -17.70 -14.97
CA ASP A 174 -24.60 -17.94 -16.23
C ASP A 174 -23.67 -18.51 -17.33
N ASN A 175 -22.37 -18.37 -17.19
CA ASN A 175 -21.37 -18.83 -18.15
C ASN A 175 -20.28 -19.67 -17.46
N GLU A 176 -20.54 -20.98 -17.32
CA GLU A 176 -19.62 -21.91 -16.70
C GLU A 176 -18.35 -22.23 -17.52
N GLU A 177 -18.32 -21.83 -18.79
CA GLU A 177 -17.11 -21.95 -19.63
C GLU A 177 -16.10 -20.87 -19.26
N ALA A 178 -16.58 -19.66 -18.95
CA ALA A 178 -15.73 -18.49 -18.62
C ALA A 178 -15.34 -18.41 -17.14
N ALA A 179 -16.21 -18.91 -16.24
CA ALA A 179 -15.91 -18.91 -14.80
C ALA A 179 -16.63 -20.05 -14.07
N SER A 180 -16.15 -20.39 -12.91
CA SER A 180 -16.86 -21.24 -11.94
C SER A 180 -17.00 -20.49 -10.62
N ILE A 181 -18.05 -20.81 -9.88
CA ILE A 181 -18.23 -20.26 -8.55
C ILE A 181 -18.50 -21.39 -7.55
N ASP A 182 -17.87 -21.34 -6.40
CA ASP A 182 -18.22 -22.24 -5.32
C ASP A 182 -19.63 -21.91 -4.81
N PRO A 183 -20.59 -22.86 -4.87
CA PRO A 183 -21.98 -22.56 -4.58
C PRO A 183 -22.27 -22.19 -3.13
N MET A 184 -21.34 -22.48 -2.21
CA MET A 184 -21.49 -22.21 -0.77
C MET A 184 -20.67 -20.98 -0.35
N THR A 185 -19.43 -20.89 -0.77
CA THR A 185 -18.51 -19.85 -0.32
C THR A 185 -18.55 -18.58 -1.16
N GLY A 186 -19.04 -18.67 -2.40
CA GLY A 186 -19.08 -17.54 -3.32
C GLY A 186 -17.70 -17.15 -3.87
N VAL A 187 -16.72 -18.05 -3.83
CA VAL A 187 -15.44 -17.84 -4.49
C VAL A 187 -15.62 -18.05 -5.99
N LEU A 188 -15.57 -16.96 -6.75
CA LEU A 188 -15.57 -16.95 -8.22
C LEU A 188 -14.15 -17.21 -8.71
N THR A 189 -13.98 -18.17 -9.62
CA THR A 189 -12.70 -18.47 -10.29
C THR A 189 -12.85 -18.24 -11.78
N GLY A 190 -12.04 -17.33 -12.35
CA GLY A 190 -11.96 -17.10 -13.78
C GLY A 190 -11.36 -18.33 -14.48
N LYS A 191 -12.01 -18.82 -15.53
CA LYS A 191 -11.49 -19.86 -16.41
C LYS A 191 -10.83 -19.26 -17.65
N GLU A 192 -10.23 -20.08 -18.49
CA GLU A 192 -9.62 -19.61 -19.72
C GLU A 192 -10.68 -19.00 -20.65
N ALA A 193 -10.61 -17.69 -20.87
CA ALA A 193 -11.54 -16.97 -21.71
C ALA A 193 -11.15 -17.08 -23.19
N SER A 194 -12.12 -17.35 -24.06
CA SER A 194 -11.90 -17.44 -25.51
C SER A 194 -11.75 -16.06 -26.17
N ILE A 195 -12.32 -15.03 -25.58
CA ILE A 195 -12.24 -13.63 -26.00
C ILE A 195 -11.54 -12.78 -24.95
N ILE A 196 -11.06 -11.59 -25.33
CA ILE A 196 -10.26 -10.71 -24.45
C ILE A 196 -11.00 -10.34 -23.17
N LEU A 197 -12.31 -10.11 -23.26
CA LEU A 197 -13.15 -9.76 -22.12
C LEU A 197 -14.49 -10.48 -22.20
N THR A 198 -14.80 -11.33 -21.24
CA THR A 198 -16.03 -12.11 -21.18
C THR A 198 -16.83 -11.70 -19.94
N PRO A 199 -18.01 -11.09 -20.08
CA PRO A 199 -18.88 -10.82 -18.95
C PRO A 199 -19.49 -12.12 -18.43
N VAL A 200 -19.49 -12.29 -17.11
CA VAL A 200 -20.12 -13.38 -16.39
C VAL A 200 -21.08 -12.81 -15.36
N LYS A 201 -22.33 -13.19 -15.44
CA LYS A 201 -23.34 -12.81 -14.45
C LYS A 201 -23.29 -13.79 -13.29
N VAL A 202 -22.96 -13.30 -12.12
CA VAL A 202 -22.97 -14.03 -10.85
C VAL A 202 -24.31 -13.82 -10.19
N THR A 203 -24.96 -14.90 -9.79
CA THR A 203 -26.28 -14.88 -9.14
C THR A 203 -26.18 -15.51 -7.75
N ALA A 204 -26.71 -14.82 -6.77
CA ALA A 204 -26.94 -15.28 -5.40
C ALA A 204 -28.44 -15.54 -5.21
N THR A 205 -28.84 -16.77 -4.88
CA THR A 205 -30.24 -17.17 -4.68
C THR A 205 -30.49 -17.45 -3.19
N ALA A 206 -31.53 -16.85 -2.62
CA ALA A 206 -31.94 -17.13 -1.24
C ALA A 206 -32.29 -18.61 -1.03
N LEU A 207 -31.90 -19.19 0.12
CA LEU A 207 -32.18 -20.58 0.48
C LEU A 207 -33.46 -20.77 1.30
N ASP A 208 -34.26 -19.73 1.43
CA ASP A 208 -35.50 -19.70 2.22
C ASP A 208 -36.77 -20.03 1.42
N GLY A 209 -36.60 -20.43 0.15
CA GLY A 209 -37.72 -20.73 -0.73
C GLY A 209 -38.47 -19.51 -1.28
N SER A 210 -38.02 -18.29 -1.00
CA SER A 210 -38.64 -17.06 -1.52
C SER A 210 -38.41 -16.88 -3.03
N GLY A 211 -37.38 -17.49 -3.58
CA GLY A 211 -36.95 -17.29 -4.97
C GLY A 211 -36.27 -15.94 -5.22
N ILE A 212 -35.98 -15.17 -4.19
CA ILE A 212 -35.28 -13.89 -4.30
C ILE A 212 -33.85 -14.12 -4.74
N VAL A 213 -33.39 -13.33 -5.71
CA VAL A 213 -32.04 -13.35 -6.25
C VAL A 213 -31.40 -11.97 -6.21
N GLY A 214 -30.08 -11.94 -6.08
CA GLY A 214 -29.22 -10.80 -6.33
C GLY A 214 -28.22 -11.14 -7.42
N GLU A 215 -27.86 -10.18 -8.25
CA GLU A 215 -26.99 -10.39 -9.39
C GLU A 215 -25.88 -9.33 -9.45
N LYS A 216 -24.72 -9.74 -9.96
CA LYS A 216 -23.61 -8.85 -10.30
C LYS A 216 -22.85 -9.42 -11.50
N THR A 217 -22.49 -8.55 -12.44
CA THR A 217 -21.61 -8.93 -13.56
C THR A 217 -20.17 -8.71 -13.17
N VAL A 218 -19.34 -9.72 -13.42
CA VAL A 218 -17.88 -9.68 -13.32
C VAL A 218 -17.29 -10.01 -14.69
N ASN A 219 -16.34 -9.24 -15.15
CA ASN A 219 -15.65 -9.46 -16.40
C ASN A 219 -14.44 -10.38 -16.21
N ILE A 220 -14.37 -11.44 -17.02
CA ILE A 220 -13.19 -12.31 -17.05
C ILE A 220 -12.30 -11.88 -18.22
N ARG A 221 -11.10 -11.40 -17.90
CA ARG A 221 -10.11 -10.97 -18.88
C ARG A 221 -9.19 -12.12 -19.24
N LYS A 222 -9.03 -12.37 -20.54
CA LYS A 222 -8.06 -13.34 -21.03
C LYS A 222 -6.65 -12.90 -20.68
N VAL A 223 -5.85 -13.83 -20.14
CA VAL A 223 -4.40 -13.63 -20.03
C VAL A 223 -3.77 -13.78 -21.43
N VAL A 224 -3.17 -12.71 -21.91
CA VAL A 224 -2.42 -12.69 -23.18
C VAL A 224 -0.96 -12.48 -22.87
N SER A 225 -0.16 -13.52 -23.01
CA SER A 225 1.27 -13.45 -22.73
C SER A 225 1.99 -12.56 -23.75
N PRO A 226 2.82 -11.62 -23.31
CA PRO A 226 3.66 -10.84 -24.23
C PRO A 226 4.71 -11.75 -24.86
N GLU A 227 4.82 -11.67 -26.19
CA GLU A 227 5.81 -12.42 -27.00
C GLU A 227 7.08 -11.61 -27.26
N ASP A 228 6.97 -10.29 -27.24
CA ASP A 228 8.08 -9.36 -27.42
C ASP A 228 7.84 -8.06 -26.64
N ILE A 229 8.94 -7.38 -26.30
CA ILE A 229 8.92 -6.08 -25.62
C ILE A 229 10.04 -5.20 -26.12
N THR A 230 9.75 -3.90 -26.33
CA THR A 230 10.74 -2.90 -26.70
C THR A 230 10.55 -1.66 -25.84
N ILE A 231 11.57 -1.32 -25.03
CA ILE A 231 11.60 -0.08 -24.23
C ILE A 231 12.01 1.08 -25.15
N ASP A 232 11.36 2.23 -24.99
CA ASP A 232 11.73 3.46 -25.70
C ASP A 232 13.13 3.92 -25.31
N GLN A 233 14.05 3.88 -26.25
CA GLN A 233 15.46 4.21 -26.05
C GLN A 233 15.75 5.71 -25.89
N THR A 234 14.75 6.58 -26.05
CA THR A 234 14.90 8.03 -25.78
C THR A 234 15.27 8.31 -24.33
N TYR A 235 14.93 7.41 -23.41
CA TYR A 235 15.34 7.48 -21.99
C TYR A 235 16.71 6.90 -21.71
N SER A 236 17.43 6.38 -22.71
CA SER A 236 18.75 5.77 -22.50
C SER A 236 19.85 6.82 -22.32
N ALA A 237 20.75 6.55 -21.38
CA ALA A 237 21.99 7.32 -21.23
C ALA A 237 22.84 7.29 -22.50
N ASP A 238 22.80 6.20 -23.28
CA ASP A 238 23.49 6.07 -24.57
C ASP A 238 22.95 7.10 -25.59
N ASN A 239 21.71 7.57 -25.42
CA ASN A 239 21.08 8.63 -26.23
C ASN A 239 21.13 10.01 -25.54
N GLY A 240 21.93 10.15 -24.48
CA GLY A 240 22.14 11.42 -23.80
C GLY A 240 21.10 11.76 -22.70
N TYR A 241 20.18 10.85 -22.38
CA TYR A 241 19.27 11.06 -21.27
C TYR A 241 20.02 10.94 -19.93
N VAL A 242 19.76 11.87 -19.03
CA VAL A 242 20.40 11.92 -17.71
C VAL A 242 19.36 12.16 -16.66
N CYS A 243 19.28 11.27 -15.67
CA CYS A 243 18.33 11.36 -14.56
C CYS A 243 18.89 12.25 -13.44
N ALA A 244 18.04 13.07 -12.83
CA ALA A 244 18.39 13.76 -11.59
C ALA A 244 17.91 12.93 -10.39
N LEU A 245 18.70 12.87 -9.31
CA LEU A 245 18.37 12.07 -8.12
C LEU A 245 17.09 12.54 -7.42
N ASN A 246 16.75 13.82 -7.53
CA ASN A 246 15.52 14.36 -6.98
C ASN A 246 14.26 14.04 -7.82
N GLU A 247 14.42 13.55 -9.04
CA GLU A 247 13.35 12.93 -9.83
C GLU A 247 13.11 11.53 -9.25
N LYS A 248 12.14 11.37 -8.36
CA LYS A 248 11.94 10.10 -7.62
C LYS A 248 11.63 8.92 -8.53
N THR A 249 10.91 9.15 -9.61
CA THR A 249 10.45 8.08 -10.50
C THR A 249 10.56 8.48 -11.97
N LEU A 250 10.75 7.47 -12.82
CA LEU A 250 10.70 7.58 -14.27
C LEU A 250 9.74 6.52 -14.81
N ASN A 251 8.68 6.93 -15.50
CA ASN A 251 7.77 6.02 -16.20
C ASN A 251 8.35 5.70 -17.58
N LEU A 252 8.85 4.49 -17.75
CA LEU A 252 9.37 4.04 -19.02
C LEU A 252 8.22 3.81 -20.01
N LYS A 253 8.35 4.36 -21.22
CA LYS A 253 7.49 4.00 -22.34
C LYS A 253 8.02 2.73 -22.99
N TYR A 254 7.13 1.83 -23.33
CA TYR A 254 7.48 0.59 -24.01
C TYR A 254 6.33 0.12 -24.92
N THR A 255 6.64 -0.75 -25.84
CA THR A 255 5.68 -1.42 -26.69
C THR A 255 5.82 -2.93 -26.55
N THR A 256 4.73 -3.65 -26.71
CA THR A 256 4.67 -5.13 -26.62
C THR A 256 4.07 -5.73 -27.89
N VAL A 257 4.36 -7.00 -28.11
CA VAL A 257 3.71 -7.82 -29.13
C VAL A 257 3.10 -9.05 -28.43
N PRO A 258 1.78 -9.26 -28.53
CA PRO A 258 0.80 -8.32 -29.05
C PRO A 258 0.67 -7.05 -28.17
N ALA A 259 0.14 -5.96 -28.74
CA ALA A 259 -0.02 -4.69 -28.02
C ALA A 259 -0.99 -4.78 -26.84
N GLU A 260 -1.95 -5.70 -26.92
CA GLU A 260 -3.00 -5.91 -25.90
C GLU A 260 -2.65 -7.06 -24.94
N CYS A 261 -1.37 -7.21 -24.60
CA CYS A 261 -0.93 -8.25 -23.67
C CYS A 261 -1.22 -7.89 -22.21
N THR A 262 -1.14 -8.91 -21.35
CA THR A 262 -1.22 -8.78 -19.91
C THR A 262 0.13 -8.34 -19.36
N THR A 263 0.27 -7.04 -19.08
CA THR A 263 1.55 -6.41 -18.73
C THR A 263 2.13 -6.91 -17.40
N SER A 264 1.30 -7.43 -16.49
CA SER A 264 1.75 -8.07 -15.23
C SER A 264 2.60 -9.32 -15.45
N GLN A 265 2.62 -9.87 -16.66
CA GLN A 265 3.51 -10.98 -17.01
C GLN A 265 4.90 -10.54 -17.46
N ILE A 266 5.14 -9.24 -17.64
CA ILE A 266 6.47 -8.71 -17.94
C ILE A 266 7.30 -8.73 -16.65
N VAL A 267 8.48 -9.35 -16.72
CA VAL A 267 9.42 -9.35 -15.60
C VAL A 267 10.39 -8.19 -15.78
N TRP A 268 10.36 -7.29 -14.81
CA TRP A 268 11.26 -6.14 -14.74
C TRP A 268 12.40 -6.40 -13.77
N THR A 269 13.62 -6.08 -14.17
CA THR A 269 14.80 -6.23 -13.31
C THR A 269 15.71 -5.01 -13.40
N SER A 270 16.42 -4.75 -12.32
CA SER A 270 17.47 -3.73 -12.21
C SER A 270 18.81 -4.42 -12.00
N SER A 271 19.85 -3.92 -12.64
CA SER A 271 21.23 -4.42 -12.44
C SER A 271 21.81 -3.99 -11.09
N ASP A 272 21.29 -2.90 -10.49
CA ASP A 272 21.67 -2.42 -9.16
C ASP A 272 20.49 -1.73 -8.46
N GLU A 273 19.89 -2.43 -7.51
CA GLU A 273 18.73 -1.93 -6.75
C GLU A 273 19.08 -0.83 -5.74
N ASN A 274 20.36 -0.61 -5.44
CA ASN A 274 20.79 0.54 -4.64
C ASN A 274 20.79 1.84 -5.46
N VAL A 275 20.93 1.74 -6.77
CA VAL A 275 20.85 2.86 -7.71
C VAL A 275 19.40 3.13 -8.12
N ALA A 276 18.69 2.10 -8.56
CA ALA A 276 17.29 2.19 -8.92
C ALA A 276 16.58 0.84 -8.82
N THR A 277 15.30 0.87 -8.43
CA THR A 277 14.38 -0.29 -8.52
C THR A 277 13.38 -0.07 -9.64
N VAL A 278 12.75 -1.15 -10.13
CA VAL A 278 11.73 -1.07 -11.16
C VAL A 278 10.56 -2.00 -10.86
N ALA A 279 9.34 -1.51 -11.08
CA ALA A 279 8.12 -2.31 -11.02
C ALA A 279 7.15 -1.78 -12.08
N ASP A 280 6.55 -2.66 -12.86
CA ASP A 280 5.54 -2.34 -13.90
C ASP A 280 5.95 -1.20 -14.85
N GLY A 281 7.25 -1.14 -15.21
CA GLY A 281 7.81 -0.08 -16.04
C GLY A 281 8.06 1.25 -15.34
N VAL A 282 7.80 1.33 -14.04
CA VAL A 282 8.11 2.50 -13.21
C VAL A 282 9.44 2.29 -12.51
N VAL A 283 10.43 3.08 -12.89
CA VAL A 283 11.74 3.10 -12.23
C VAL A 283 11.69 4.05 -11.04
N THR A 284 12.15 3.60 -9.88
CA THR A 284 12.28 4.41 -8.67
C THR A 284 13.77 4.62 -8.35
N PHE A 285 14.22 5.87 -8.34
CA PHE A 285 15.60 6.22 -8.04
C PHE A 285 15.88 6.12 -6.53
N LYS A 286 17.00 5.47 -6.19
CA LYS A 286 17.46 5.27 -4.79
C LYS A 286 18.78 5.94 -4.52
N GLY A 287 19.68 5.93 -5.50
CA GLY A 287 21.04 6.42 -5.39
C GLY A 287 21.54 7.00 -6.71
N PHE A 288 22.83 7.24 -6.79
CA PHE A 288 23.50 7.71 -8.00
C PHE A 288 24.41 6.63 -8.58
N GLY A 289 24.66 6.69 -9.87
CA GLY A 289 25.45 5.72 -10.64
C GLY A 289 24.79 5.31 -11.94
N ALA A 290 25.42 4.39 -12.63
CA ALA A 290 24.88 3.76 -13.83
C ALA A 290 24.09 2.50 -13.45
N VAL A 291 22.96 2.28 -14.09
CA VAL A 291 22.12 1.10 -13.88
C VAL A 291 21.44 0.68 -15.17
N GLU A 292 21.29 -0.61 -15.38
CA GLU A 292 20.53 -1.18 -16.49
C GLU A 292 19.16 -1.66 -15.98
N ILE A 293 18.11 -1.25 -16.67
CA ILE A 293 16.75 -1.72 -16.43
C ILE A 293 16.36 -2.63 -17.59
N THR A 294 15.98 -3.85 -17.28
CA THR A 294 15.61 -4.87 -18.27
C THR A 294 14.18 -5.32 -18.06
N ALA A 295 13.43 -5.33 -19.14
CA ALA A 295 12.11 -5.95 -19.23
C ALA A 295 12.24 -7.26 -20.02
N THR A 296 11.69 -8.35 -19.49
CA THR A 296 11.72 -9.68 -20.12
C THR A 296 10.31 -10.24 -20.25
N THR A 297 10.03 -10.87 -21.39
CA THR A 297 8.82 -11.63 -21.63
C THR A 297 9.06 -13.12 -21.37
N PRO A 298 8.60 -13.71 -20.25
CA PRO A 298 8.96 -15.07 -19.86
C PRO A 298 8.51 -16.13 -20.86
N ALA A 299 7.42 -15.88 -21.58
CA ALA A 299 6.86 -16.82 -22.56
C ALA A 299 7.84 -17.12 -23.74
N THR A 300 8.66 -16.16 -24.12
CA THR A 300 9.60 -16.28 -25.25
C THR A 300 11.07 -16.06 -24.85
N GLY A 301 11.31 -15.56 -23.65
CA GLY A 301 12.64 -15.18 -23.16
C GLY A 301 13.23 -13.93 -23.84
N LYS A 302 12.44 -13.20 -24.64
CA LYS A 302 12.91 -11.95 -25.24
C LYS A 302 13.00 -10.85 -24.19
N SER A 303 13.97 -9.96 -24.35
CA SER A 303 14.19 -8.86 -23.43
C SER A 303 14.57 -7.57 -24.14
N SER A 304 14.29 -6.46 -23.50
CA SER A 304 14.73 -5.12 -23.88
C SER A 304 15.37 -4.45 -22.69
N THR A 305 16.52 -3.84 -22.89
CA THR A 305 17.30 -3.19 -21.82
C THR A 305 17.50 -1.72 -22.13
N ILE A 306 17.45 -0.89 -21.11
CA ILE A 306 17.78 0.52 -21.16
C ILE A 306 18.84 0.83 -20.10
N LYS A 307 19.80 1.69 -20.45
CA LYS A 307 20.83 2.18 -19.53
C LYS A 307 20.41 3.54 -18.98
N LEU A 308 20.43 3.68 -17.68
CA LEU A 308 20.19 4.94 -16.98
C LEU A 308 21.47 5.39 -16.29
N ASN A 309 21.65 6.72 -16.19
CA ASN A 309 22.74 7.31 -15.43
C ASN A 309 22.19 8.41 -14.53
N ILE A 310 22.43 8.26 -13.23
CA ILE A 310 22.02 9.22 -12.20
C ILE A 310 23.29 9.81 -11.59
N PRO A 311 23.80 10.93 -12.13
CA PRO A 311 25.06 11.49 -11.65
C PRO A 311 24.91 12.12 -10.28
N CYS A 312 25.90 11.91 -9.42
CA CYS A 312 25.94 12.57 -8.11
C CYS A 312 26.00 14.08 -8.25
N GLY A 313 25.14 14.79 -7.54
CA GLY A 313 25.07 16.23 -7.51
C GLY A 313 24.18 16.88 -8.55
N LEU A 314 23.58 16.14 -9.44
CA LEU A 314 22.59 16.69 -10.36
C LEU A 314 21.21 16.81 -9.69
N ILE A 315 20.72 18.04 -9.58
CA ILE A 315 19.39 18.38 -9.11
C ILE A 315 18.65 19.12 -10.23
N ARG A 316 17.38 18.75 -10.50
CA ARG A 316 16.47 19.41 -11.44
C ARG A 316 15.08 19.44 -10.85
N GLU A 317 14.73 20.50 -10.14
CA GLU A 317 13.36 20.72 -9.67
C GLU A 317 12.74 21.86 -10.47
N THR A 318 11.72 21.57 -11.25
CA THR A 318 11.09 22.51 -12.19
C THR A 318 9.57 22.63 -12.01
N TYR A 319 9.00 21.94 -11.03
CA TYR A 319 7.58 21.99 -10.67
C TYR A 319 6.58 21.65 -11.79
N HIS A 320 7.00 20.82 -12.76
CA HIS A 320 6.09 20.28 -13.77
C HIS A 320 5.38 18.98 -13.32
N ASN A 321 5.76 18.44 -12.16
CA ASN A 321 5.11 17.25 -11.60
C ASN A 321 4.18 17.63 -10.44
N PRO A 322 2.84 17.60 -10.62
CA PRO A 322 1.89 17.98 -9.58
C PRO A 322 1.85 17.00 -8.39
N ASN A 323 2.34 15.78 -8.59
CA ASN A 323 2.27 14.73 -7.58
C ASN A 323 3.53 14.68 -6.72
N HIS A 324 4.59 15.35 -7.14
CA HIS A 324 5.87 15.32 -6.44
C HIS A 324 6.76 16.51 -6.77
N TYR A 325 7.26 17.18 -5.73
CA TYR A 325 8.35 18.14 -5.78
C TYR A 325 9.18 18.06 -4.48
N SER A 326 10.50 18.23 -4.60
CA SER A 326 11.46 17.99 -3.51
C SER A 326 11.76 19.24 -2.69
N PHE A 327 11.68 20.43 -3.30
CA PHE A 327 12.00 21.70 -2.67
C PHE A 327 10.74 22.54 -2.49
N TYR A 328 10.37 22.80 -1.24
CA TYR A 328 9.19 23.59 -0.88
C TYR A 328 9.28 24.06 0.57
N ASP A 329 8.37 24.92 1.02
CA ASP A 329 8.26 25.24 2.43
C ASP A 329 7.27 24.30 3.12
N GLY A 330 7.75 23.52 4.06
CA GLY A 330 7.00 22.53 4.80
C GLY A 330 6.73 22.94 6.25
N LYS A 331 6.15 22.01 7.04
CA LYS A 331 5.89 22.24 8.47
C LYS A 331 7.19 22.45 9.23
N HIS A 332 7.32 23.63 9.87
CA HIS A 332 8.40 23.91 10.80
C HIS A 332 8.07 23.34 12.19
N ASN A 333 9.01 22.56 12.71
CA ASN A 333 9.11 22.01 14.06
C ASN A 333 8.09 22.53 15.10
N GLY A 334 7.08 21.71 15.38
CA GLY A 334 6.42 21.70 16.69
C GLY A 334 5.32 22.73 16.95
N ASN A 335 5.23 23.83 16.22
CA ASN A 335 4.30 24.92 16.54
C ASN A 335 3.02 24.97 15.68
N GLY A 336 2.72 23.93 14.92
CA GLY A 336 1.43 23.78 14.23
C GLY A 336 1.14 24.77 13.08
N THR A 337 1.98 25.76 12.85
CA THR A 337 1.86 26.74 11.76
C THR A 337 2.78 26.31 10.61
N SER A 338 2.20 26.10 9.45
CA SER A 338 2.90 25.80 8.21
C SER A 338 2.58 26.88 7.19
N SER A 339 3.57 27.25 6.35
CA SER A 339 3.28 27.89 5.08
C SER A 339 2.33 27.02 4.23
N SER A 340 1.60 27.63 3.35
CA SER A 340 0.84 26.92 2.34
C SER A 340 1.58 27.04 0.99
N ASN A 341 1.67 25.88 0.31
CA ASN A 341 2.21 25.83 -1.04
C ASN A 341 1.06 25.54 -2.01
N VAL A 342 0.96 26.33 -3.07
CA VAL A 342 0.03 26.10 -4.16
C VAL A 342 0.83 25.77 -5.40
N TRP A 343 0.62 24.56 -5.93
CA TRP A 343 1.28 24.10 -7.13
C TRP A 343 0.63 24.72 -8.39
N HIS A 344 1.50 25.07 -9.31
CA HIS A 344 1.16 25.49 -10.68
C HIS A 344 2.09 24.75 -11.63
N ASP A 345 1.69 24.58 -12.89
CA ASP A 345 2.59 23.99 -13.87
C ASP A 345 3.81 24.90 -14.10
N GLY A 346 4.99 24.40 -13.67
CA GLY A 346 6.25 25.13 -13.79
C GLY A 346 6.63 26.06 -12.62
N TYR A 347 5.83 26.15 -11.55
CA TYR A 347 6.22 26.86 -10.33
C TYR A 347 5.31 26.51 -9.14
N ILE A 348 5.74 26.87 -7.93
CA ILE A 348 4.88 26.85 -6.75
C ILE A 348 4.80 28.25 -6.13
N THR A 349 3.61 28.61 -5.63
CA THR A 349 3.41 29.80 -4.80
C THR A 349 3.51 29.40 -3.34
N ILE A 350 4.43 30.02 -2.62
CA ILE A 350 4.64 29.82 -1.18
C ILE A 350 4.01 31.00 -0.44
N THR A 351 3.11 30.73 0.51
CA THR A 351 2.56 31.73 1.43
C THR A 351 3.24 31.61 2.77
N THR A 352 3.86 32.68 3.24
CA THR A 352 4.58 32.71 4.52
C THR A 352 3.64 32.50 5.70
N TYR A 353 4.20 32.06 6.82
CA TYR A 353 3.47 31.96 8.07
C TYR A 353 4.06 32.79 9.17
N LYS A 354 3.25 33.19 10.15
CA LYS A 354 3.68 33.92 11.32
C LYS A 354 4.42 32.99 12.28
N GLN A 355 5.74 33.14 12.36
CA GLN A 355 6.59 32.32 13.22
C GLN A 355 6.43 32.71 14.70
N ASN A 356 6.35 34.02 14.98
CA ASN A 356 6.14 34.61 16.31
C ASN A 356 5.52 36.00 16.18
N ALA A 357 5.43 36.76 17.27
CA ALA A 357 4.80 38.08 17.30
C ALA A 357 5.43 39.11 16.33
N THR A 358 6.69 38.91 15.95
CA THR A 358 7.48 39.91 15.19
C THR A 358 8.02 39.36 13.86
N ASN A 359 7.94 38.05 13.60
CA ASN A 359 8.59 37.47 12.43
C ASN A 359 7.61 36.61 11.63
N GLN A 360 7.66 36.78 10.31
CA GLN A 360 7.14 35.82 9.35
C GLN A 360 8.28 34.96 8.77
N ARG A 361 7.94 33.79 8.29
CA ARG A 361 8.90 32.83 7.73
C ARG A 361 8.31 32.09 6.53
N GLY A 362 9.16 31.88 5.54
CA GLY A 362 8.93 30.98 4.41
C GLY A 362 10.31 30.59 3.87
N ASP A 363 10.70 29.34 4.04
CA ASP A 363 11.99 28.83 3.59
C ASP A 363 11.75 27.83 2.48
N VAL A 364 12.65 27.76 1.51
CA VAL A 364 12.69 26.68 0.54
C VAL A 364 13.64 25.60 1.07
N ARG A 365 13.12 24.42 1.30
CA ARG A 365 13.87 23.30 1.89
C ARG A 365 13.61 22.01 1.12
N CYS A 366 14.63 21.13 1.03
CA CYS A 366 14.40 19.78 0.58
C CYS A 366 13.90 18.93 1.75
N TRP A 367 12.67 18.38 1.64
CA TRP A 367 12.01 17.65 2.72
C TRP A 367 12.00 16.14 2.55
N ASP A 368 12.04 15.67 1.31
CA ASP A 368 11.64 14.31 0.99
C ASP A 368 12.80 13.32 0.80
N MET A 369 14.01 13.84 0.63
CA MET A 369 15.18 13.00 0.40
C MET A 369 16.45 13.74 0.80
N PRO A 370 17.55 13.02 1.11
CA PRO A 370 18.84 13.67 1.32
C PRO A 370 19.33 14.32 0.03
N VAL A 371 19.92 15.53 0.17
CA VAL A 371 20.55 16.25 -0.94
C VAL A 371 22.01 15.85 -0.99
N TYR A 372 22.49 15.49 -2.18
CA TYR A 372 23.89 15.19 -2.45
C TYR A 372 24.45 16.18 -3.46
N LEU A 373 25.42 17.00 -3.07
CA LEU A 373 26.13 17.88 -3.99
C LEU A 373 27.53 17.33 -4.25
N HIS A 374 27.93 17.29 -5.51
CA HIS A 374 29.27 16.91 -5.94
C HIS A 374 29.91 18.08 -6.70
N ALA A 375 30.76 18.85 -6.01
CA ALA A 375 31.30 20.09 -6.56
C ALA A 375 32.27 19.88 -7.74
N GLY A 376 32.82 18.67 -7.92
CA GLY A 376 33.59 18.31 -9.11
C GLY A 376 32.75 18.16 -10.37
N ASN A 377 31.47 17.79 -10.21
CA ASN A 377 30.55 17.57 -11.33
C ASN A 377 29.62 18.77 -11.55
N TYR A 378 29.04 19.30 -10.44
CA TYR A 378 28.04 20.35 -10.45
C TYR A 378 28.33 21.37 -9.33
N PRO A 379 29.32 22.26 -9.52
CA PRO A 379 29.74 23.22 -8.50
C PRO A 379 28.71 24.33 -8.23
N ILE A 380 27.78 24.54 -9.17
CA ILE A 380 26.84 25.63 -9.12
C ILE A 380 25.49 25.14 -8.66
N PHE A 381 24.99 25.70 -7.55
CA PHE A 381 23.62 25.60 -7.11
C PHE A 381 22.88 26.90 -7.43
N ALA A 382 21.75 26.82 -8.08
CA ALA A 382 20.98 27.98 -8.45
C ALA A 382 19.48 27.78 -8.17
N ILE A 383 18.81 28.88 -7.82
CA ILE A 383 17.38 28.95 -7.53
C ILE A 383 16.77 30.16 -8.23
N LYS A 384 15.68 29.94 -8.99
CA LYS A 384 14.86 31.01 -9.57
C LYS A 384 13.62 31.21 -8.72
N ILE A 385 13.44 32.45 -8.22
CA ILE A 385 12.46 32.77 -7.20
C ILE A 385 12.13 34.27 -7.25
N ASP A 386 10.95 34.67 -6.77
CA ASP A 386 10.65 36.06 -6.53
C ASP A 386 11.55 36.61 -5.40
N ASP A 387 12.15 37.76 -5.58
CA ASP A 387 12.86 38.43 -4.48
C ASP A 387 11.85 39.21 -3.62
N VAL A 388 11.55 38.66 -2.43
CA VAL A 388 10.55 39.27 -1.53
C VAL A 388 10.85 40.72 -1.13
N LYS A 389 12.11 41.18 -1.22
CA LYS A 389 12.46 42.60 -1.04
C LYS A 389 11.82 43.47 -2.11
N GLU A 390 11.77 42.97 -3.34
CA GLU A 390 11.31 43.68 -4.52
C GLU A 390 9.79 43.62 -4.70
N LEU A 391 9.10 42.77 -3.93
CA LEU A 391 7.64 42.64 -3.99
C LEU A 391 6.85 43.79 -3.37
N GLY A 392 7.53 44.85 -2.90
CA GLY A 392 6.88 46.05 -2.39
C GLY A 392 6.28 45.95 -0.99
N TYR A 393 6.57 44.93 -0.24
CA TYR A 393 6.07 44.71 1.13
C TYR A 393 6.81 45.54 2.20
N GLY A 394 7.74 46.44 1.83
CA GLY A 394 8.45 47.30 2.79
C GLY A 394 9.38 46.56 3.74
N ILE A 395 9.88 45.41 3.37
CA ILE A 395 10.73 44.55 4.20
C ILE A 395 12.11 45.19 4.34
N SER A 396 12.51 45.53 5.56
CA SER A 396 13.83 46.08 5.88
C SER A 396 14.93 45.03 5.97
N SER A 397 14.75 43.86 5.45
CA SER A 397 15.54 42.72 5.81
C SER A 397 16.49 42.21 4.74
N ARG A 398 17.25 41.27 5.14
CA ARG A 398 18.41 40.66 4.52
C ARG A 398 18.02 39.82 3.28
N ALA A 399 18.96 39.69 2.37
CA ALA A 399 18.83 38.84 1.18
C ALA A 399 18.59 37.39 1.49
N TRP A 400 18.14 36.64 0.48
CA TRP A 400 18.09 35.19 0.52
C TRP A 400 19.46 34.57 0.89
N LYS A 401 19.48 33.55 1.71
CA LYS A 401 20.66 32.88 2.19
C LYS A 401 20.59 31.36 1.99
N PHE A 402 21.71 30.83 1.61
CA PHE A 402 21.94 29.39 1.67
C PHE A 402 22.29 28.99 3.10
N ASP A 403 21.51 28.12 3.70
CA ASP A 403 21.73 27.57 5.03
C ASP A 403 21.74 26.06 4.95
N ALA A 404 22.82 25.44 5.41
CA ALA A 404 23.02 24.01 5.22
C ALA A 404 23.95 23.41 6.29
N LEU A 405 23.69 22.12 6.59
CA LEU A 405 24.57 21.26 7.36
C LEU A 405 24.84 20.02 6.52
N ALA A 406 26.10 19.71 6.30
CA ALA A 406 26.50 18.59 5.48
C ALA A 406 27.70 17.85 6.06
N THR A 407 27.84 16.60 5.65
CA THR A 407 29.01 15.77 5.91
C THR A 407 29.53 15.27 4.59
N SER A 408 30.85 15.38 4.36
CA SER A 408 31.49 14.77 3.20
C SER A 408 31.57 13.25 3.34
N GLU A 409 31.79 12.56 2.23
CA GLU A 409 31.99 11.10 2.21
C GLU A 409 33.13 10.67 3.14
N SER A 410 34.19 11.47 3.24
CA SER A 410 35.32 11.26 4.17
C SER A 410 34.99 11.60 5.64
N GLY A 411 33.77 12.06 5.95
CA GLY A 411 33.32 12.36 7.31
C GLY A 411 33.57 13.79 7.80
N LYS A 412 34.09 14.71 6.96
CA LYS A 412 34.30 16.10 7.34
C LYS A 412 32.99 16.88 7.35
N ALA A 413 32.76 17.65 8.40
CA ALA A 413 31.58 18.49 8.54
C ALA A 413 31.69 19.84 7.81
N TYR A 414 30.60 20.26 7.19
CA TYR A 414 30.44 21.55 6.51
C TYR A 414 29.17 22.22 6.99
N ALA A 415 29.22 23.52 7.19
CA ALA A 415 28.04 24.31 7.57
C ALA A 415 28.07 25.69 6.88
N ALA A 416 26.96 26.02 6.23
CA ALA A 416 26.65 27.34 5.74
C ALA A 416 25.72 28.00 6.76
N ASN A 417 26.28 28.77 7.71
CA ASN A 417 25.51 29.43 8.74
C ASN A 417 24.87 30.72 8.25
N ASP A 418 23.64 31.00 8.66
CA ASP A 418 22.79 32.09 8.23
C ASP A 418 23.28 33.52 8.59
N GLN A 419 24.44 33.68 9.24
CA GLN A 419 24.91 34.94 9.77
C GLN A 419 25.64 35.87 8.76
N ALA A 420 25.89 35.41 7.54
CA ALA A 420 26.46 36.28 6.52
C ALA A 420 25.34 36.92 5.69
N SER A 421 25.42 38.19 5.44
CA SER A 421 24.70 38.84 4.37
C SER A 421 25.17 38.30 3.04
N ASP A 422 24.23 38.00 2.15
CA ASP A 422 24.46 37.72 0.73
C ASP A 422 25.60 36.75 0.44
N THR A 423 25.32 35.45 0.64
CA THR A 423 26.29 34.38 0.34
C THR A 423 26.23 33.88 -1.11
N TYR A 424 25.33 34.45 -1.94
CA TYR A 424 25.29 34.12 -3.35
C TYR A 424 26.52 34.69 -4.08
N THR A 425 27.00 33.95 -5.06
CA THR A 425 28.12 34.36 -5.89
C THR A 425 27.68 35.38 -6.93
N ASN A 426 26.52 35.14 -7.57
CA ASN A 426 25.91 35.99 -8.58
C ASN A 426 24.41 36.07 -8.35
N LYS A 427 23.79 37.16 -8.78
CA LYS A 427 22.34 37.37 -8.80
C LYS A 427 21.95 37.89 -10.19
N LEU A 428 20.94 37.25 -10.80
CA LEU A 428 20.37 37.74 -12.06
C LEU A 428 18.98 38.30 -11.77
N LYS A 429 18.67 39.47 -12.35
CA LYS A 429 17.33 40.04 -12.36
C LYS A 429 16.71 39.75 -13.72
N CYS A 430 15.66 38.95 -13.74
CA CYS A 430 15.00 38.50 -14.94
C CYS A 430 13.96 39.52 -15.43
N SER A 431 13.71 39.55 -16.74
CA SER A 431 12.74 40.48 -17.34
C SER A 431 11.29 40.13 -16.99
N ASP A 432 11.02 38.92 -16.49
CA ASP A 432 9.73 38.48 -15.96
C ASP A 432 9.47 38.90 -14.49
N GLY A 433 10.43 39.61 -13.90
CA GLY A 433 10.36 40.10 -12.51
C GLY A 433 10.92 39.12 -11.48
N SER A 434 11.25 37.89 -11.87
CA SER A 434 11.90 36.91 -11.00
C SER A 434 13.40 37.19 -10.85
N TYR A 435 14.04 36.45 -9.93
CA TYR A 435 15.47 36.52 -9.69
C TYR A 435 16.08 35.14 -9.66
N VAL A 436 17.34 35.05 -10.16
CA VAL A 436 18.13 33.82 -10.01
C VAL A 436 19.27 34.09 -9.05
N PHE A 437 19.29 33.37 -7.93
CA PHE A 437 20.41 33.39 -6.98
C PHE A 437 21.32 32.20 -7.26
N ILE A 438 22.61 32.50 -7.43
CA ILE A 438 23.63 31.55 -7.88
C ILE A 438 24.68 31.39 -6.79
N TYR A 439 24.92 30.16 -6.37
CA TYR A 439 25.90 29.75 -5.37
C TYR A 439 26.94 28.84 -5.97
N ASP A 440 28.17 29.31 -6.04
CA ASP A 440 29.32 28.46 -6.37
C ASP A 440 29.89 27.87 -5.09
N ILE A 441 29.55 26.59 -4.81
CA ILE A 441 29.94 25.92 -3.56
C ILE A 441 31.43 25.66 -3.43
N THR A 442 32.21 25.88 -4.50
CA THR A 442 33.68 25.81 -4.49
C THR A 442 34.30 27.14 -4.04
N LYS A 443 33.53 28.19 -3.89
CA LYS A 443 34.03 29.49 -3.45
C LYS A 443 34.14 29.56 -1.94
N GLN A 444 35.17 30.28 -1.51
CA GLN A 444 35.38 30.60 -0.10
C GLN A 444 34.19 31.44 0.42
N GLY A 445 33.70 31.11 1.60
CA GLY A 445 32.64 31.87 2.28
C GLY A 445 31.22 31.32 2.11
N VAL A 446 30.98 30.41 1.18
CA VAL A 446 29.68 29.68 1.09
C VAL A 446 29.49 28.81 2.30
N PHE A 447 30.50 28.00 2.67
CA PHE A 447 30.52 27.29 3.93
C PHE A 447 31.42 28.03 4.93
N LYS A 448 30.90 28.38 6.08
CA LYS A 448 31.68 28.97 7.17
C LYS A 448 32.49 27.97 7.94
N THR A 449 31.96 26.76 8.08
CA THR A 449 32.65 25.61 8.64
C THR A 449 32.99 24.65 7.52
N GLY A 450 34.17 24.03 7.55
CA GLY A 450 34.64 23.08 6.56
C GLY A 450 35.41 23.70 5.40
N GLY A 451 35.21 24.98 5.09
CA GLY A 451 35.86 25.67 3.96
C GLY A 451 35.11 25.46 2.64
N THR A 452 35.83 25.36 1.54
CA THR A 452 35.24 25.10 0.21
C THR A 452 34.78 23.65 0.09
N ALA A 453 33.71 23.40 -0.69
CA ALA A 453 33.26 22.04 -0.97
C ALA A 453 34.41 21.21 -1.61
N PRO A 454 34.54 19.93 -1.26
CA PRO A 454 35.47 19.02 -1.91
C PRO A 454 35.03 18.77 -3.36
N THR A 455 35.98 18.58 -4.27
CA THR A 455 35.72 18.33 -5.69
C THR A 455 35.86 16.84 -6.09
N ASN A 456 36.35 16.01 -5.18
CA ASN A 456 36.63 14.60 -5.39
C ASN A 456 35.70 13.66 -4.60
N GLU A 457 34.79 14.20 -3.83
CA GLU A 457 33.79 13.49 -3.04
C GLU A 457 32.49 14.30 -2.99
N TYR A 458 31.39 13.68 -2.56
CA TYR A 458 30.13 14.38 -2.38
C TYR A 458 29.96 14.92 -0.95
N LEU A 459 29.08 15.92 -0.83
CA LEU A 459 28.51 16.39 0.41
C LEU A 459 27.08 15.84 0.55
N LYS A 460 26.80 15.10 1.60
CA LYS A 460 25.46 14.68 2.02
C LYS A 460 24.94 15.71 3.01
N PHE A 461 23.81 16.29 2.71
CA PHE A 461 23.18 17.33 3.52
C PHE A 461 22.16 16.73 4.47
N ASP A 462 22.31 17.01 5.78
CA ASP A 462 21.31 16.77 6.81
C ASP A 462 20.31 17.93 6.88
N LEU A 463 20.75 19.14 6.49
CA LEU A 463 19.94 20.31 6.28
C LEU A 463 20.34 20.96 4.96
N PHE A 464 19.38 21.18 4.07
CA PHE A 464 19.56 21.91 2.82
C PHE A 464 18.37 22.85 2.64
N GLN A 465 18.59 24.14 2.81
CA GLN A 465 17.55 25.14 2.69
C GLN A 465 18.04 26.44 2.10
N PHE A 466 17.12 27.13 1.47
CA PHE A 466 17.24 28.50 1.01
C PHE A 466 16.33 29.34 1.85
N LYS A 467 16.91 30.24 2.68
CA LYS A 467 16.22 30.89 3.78
C LYS A 467 16.16 32.36 3.61
N TYR A 468 14.99 32.93 3.81
CA TYR A 468 14.82 34.37 3.95
C TYR A 468 14.80 34.72 5.44
N ALA A 469 15.90 35.26 5.93
CA ALA A 469 16.03 35.59 7.35
C ALA A 469 15.44 36.96 7.65
N ASP A 470 14.67 37.05 8.74
CA ASP A 470 14.15 38.30 9.32
C ASP A 470 13.14 39.08 8.47
N MET A 471 12.03 38.47 8.11
CA MET A 471 10.85 39.23 7.66
C MET A 471 10.19 39.90 8.87
N ARG A 472 10.87 40.85 9.48
CA ARG A 472 10.36 41.60 10.64
C ARG A 472 9.26 42.56 10.23
N THR A 473 8.20 42.64 11.03
CA THR A 473 7.19 43.71 11.04
C THR A 473 6.24 43.74 9.84
N ILE A 474 5.71 42.57 9.40
CA ILE A 474 4.63 42.57 8.43
C ILE A 474 3.37 42.00 9.09
N ASP A 475 2.30 42.79 9.05
CA ASP A 475 1.01 42.41 9.65
C ASP A 475 0.23 41.39 8.81
N HIS A 476 0.68 41.06 7.59
CA HIS A 476 0.03 40.15 6.65
C HIS A 476 1.01 39.12 6.08
N GLN A 477 0.47 38.02 5.62
CA GLN A 477 1.23 36.97 4.93
C GLN A 477 1.76 37.49 3.58
N ILE A 478 2.96 37.05 3.23
CA ILE A 478 3.58 37.30 1.94
C ILE A 478 3.44 36.09 1.07
N GLN A 479 3.19 36.31 -0.20
CA GLN A 479 3.25 35.30 -1.24
C GLN A 479 4.42 35.56 -2.17
N TYR A 480 5.13 34.53 -2.54
CA TYR A 480 6.19 34.57 -3.54
C TYR A 480 6.22 33.25 -4.33
N ASN A 481 6.73 33.33 -5.55
CA ASN A 481 6.80 32.16 -6.44
C ASN A 481 8.22 31.60 -6.48
N LEU A 482 8.32 30.28 -6.48
CA LEU A 482 9.53 29.51 -6.68
C LEU A 482 9.38 28.75 -8.01
N TYR A 483 10.26 29.07 -8.96
CA TYR A 483 10.14 28.57 -10.34
C TYR A 483 10.96 27.31 -10.57
N TRP A 484 12.20 27.26 -10.06
CA TRP A 484 13.02 26.06 -10.13
C TRP A 484 14.19 26.09 -9.14
N VAL A 485 14.70 24.90 -8.82
CA VAL A 485 15.92 24.66 -8.04
C VAL A 485 16.78 23.66 -8.81
N GLN A 486 18.00 24.05 -9.20
CA GLN A 486 18.85 23.21 -10.03
C GLN A 486 20.33 23.38 -9.71
N THR A 487 21.12 22.37 -10.08
CA THR A 487 22.60 22.43 -10.10
C THR A 487 23.12 22.47 -11.52
N PHE A 488 24.27 23.13 -11.72
CA PHE A 488 24.87 23.35 -13.02
C PHE A 488 26.39 23.16 -13.00
N LYS A 489 26.99 22.88 -14.17
CA LYS A 489 28.43 22.73 -14.31
C LYS A 489 29.18 24.08 -14.23
N SER A 490 28.54 25.15 -14.64
CA SER A 490 29.11 26.50 -14.62
C SER A 490 28.04 27.58 -14.47
N VAL A 491 28.45 28.80 -14.13
CA VAL A 491 27.59 30.00 -14.14
C VAL A 491 27.04 30.26 -15.55
N ALA A 492 27.87 30.07 -16.58
CA ALA A 492 27.46 30.22 -17.97
C ALA A 492 26.31 29.26 -18.35
N ASP A 493 26.27 28.06 -17.76
CA ASP A 493 25.15 27.13 -17.99
C ASP A 493 23.85 27.61 -17.34
N VAL A 494 23.91 28.27 -16.18
CA VAL A 494 22.74 28.94 -15.58
C VAL A 494 22.23 30.03 -16.51
N GLU A 495 23.11 30.89 -16.98
CA GLU A 495 22.79 31.99 -17.89
C GLU A 495 22.17 31.51 -19.20
N ASN A 496 22.74 30.44 -19.77
CA ASN A 496 22.20 29.78 -20.96
C ASN A 496 20.82 29.16 -20.69
N TYR A 497 20.62 28.55 -19.51
CA TYR A 497 19.34 27.96 -19.13
C TYR A 497 18.25 29.03 -19.06
N VAL A 498 18.50 30.15 -18.37
CA VAL A 498 17.57 31.26 -18.27
C VAL A 498 17.19 31.82 -19.65
N LYS A 499 18.16 32.01 -20.56
CA LYS A 499 17.88 32.52 -21.91
C LYS A 499 17.19 31.52 -22.83
N LYS A 500 17.63 30.26 -22.85
CA LYS A 500 17.23 29.29 -23.87
C LYS A 500 16.09 28.38 -23.44
N VAL A 501 15.94 28.13 -22.14
CA VAL A 501 14.91 27.23 -21.60
C VAL A 501 13.78 28.02 -20.99
N ASP A 502 14.11 29.00 -20.12
CA ASP A 502 13.10 29.90 -19.53
C ASP A 502 12.63 30.97 -20.54
N HIS A 503 13.39 31.22 -21.61
CA HIS A 503 13.13 32.28 -22.60
C HIS A 503 13.04 33.70 -22.00
N VAL A 504 13.89 33.96 -20.99
CA VAL A 504 13.86 35.20 -20.23
C VAL A 504 15.19 35.94 -20.38
N GLU A 505 15.15 37.25 -20.66
CA GLU A 505 16.31 38.12 -20.60
C GLU A 505 16.63 38.49 -19.14
N TYR A 506 17.87 38.83 -18.85
CA TYR A 506 18.31 39.18 -17.50
C TYR A 506 19.43 40.23 -17.48
N ASP A 507 19.54 40.92 -16.35
CA ASP A 507 20.67 41.75 -15.96
C ASP A 507 21.40 41.12 -14.77
N VAL A 508 22.73 41.18 -14.78
CA VAL A 508 23.56 40.79 -13.63
C VAL A 508 23.51 41.89 -12.58
N VAL A 509 23.00 41.53 -11.41
CA VAL A 509 22.89 42.47 -10.29
C VAL A 509 24.03 42.24 -9.30
N LYS A 510 24.72 43.28 -8.91
CA LYS A 510 25.80 43.22 -7.92
C LYS A 510 25.28 43.36 -6.49
#